data_c98aec97fa1ac4dba89359bf0eefc9e0
#
_entry.id   c98aec97fa1ac4dba89359bf0eefc9e0
#
_cell.length_a   1.000
_cell.length_b   1.000
_cell.length_c   1.000
_cell.angle_alpha   90.00
_cell.angle_beta   90.00
_cell.angle_gamma   90.00
#
_symmetry.space_group_name_H-M   'P 1'
#
loop_
_entity.id
_entity.type
_entity.pdbx_description
1 polymer ?
#
loop_
_entity_poly.entity_id
_entity_poly.type
_entity_poly.pdbx_seq_one_letter_code
_entity_poly.pdbx_strand_id
1 'polypeptide(L)'
;MYWLSRHRMLLLTLLVMVGGTVLCAVAAGHYAWRRALGEESSQVQRQLQLYGQGLQQRIDRFGTLPQVLALDPDLLHALRVPPSPSERQRLNLKLQRANEVTRASTLTLVGHDGVAVAASNWDQPTTNVGENYSYRPYYRQALAQGRGRFYGIGMTTGVPGYYLSQAIEEDGKRLGVVVIKVELSALEQEWLSSPDVVLASDDHDVVFLANRDSWRYRLLRPLGADERREMLDARQYADRALQPLRARTEDVLADGGRMVRLLDPALPQPMLWQSLPLPAEGWNLHLLHDAGAATGAGRAAALTGGAAWLALGFLVLFVQQRRRLAKHRLRSRRELETLLKQHAQELRTAQDGLLQAATDADSGLSRSLEHLPQGVVVIDRELRLVAWNSRYLELFRFPQDLVRVGRPIEELFRFNARRGLLGPGPVDEAIERRLNHLRSGRPHMRESEKDDGTVLEIRGNPLPDGGFVTSYADITSYKNAARELRSLADALEHRIAERTHDLEEARREAEQA
;
A
#
# COMPACT_ATOMS: atom_id res chain seq x y z
N MET A 1 -32.40 -28.51 42.62
CA MET A 1 -32.39 -28.75 41.15
C MET A 1 -32.37 -27.48 40.32
N TYR A 2 -33.05 -26.41 40.68
CA TYR A 2 -33.10 -25.09 39.95
C TYR A 2 -31.76 -24.35 39.91
N TRP A 3 -30.90 -24.46 40.91
CA TRP A 3 -29.60 -23.78 40.98
C TRP A 3 -28.59 -24.35 39.94
N LEU A 4 -28.57 -25.67 39.78
CA LEU A 4 -27.70 -26.36 38.79
C LEU A 4 -28.11 -26.09 37.34
N SER A 5 -29.42 -25.91 37.05
CA SER A 5 -29.89 -25.59 35.69
C SER A 5 -29.55 -24.15 35.26
N ARG A 6 -29.53 -23.21 36.20
CA ARG A 6 -29.19 -21.80 35.95
C ARG A 6 -27.72 -21.60 35.65
N HIS A 7 -26.84 -22.31 36.35
CA HIS A 7 -25.39 -22.28 36.05
C HIS A 7 -25.07 -22.98 34.73
N ARG A 8 -25.73 -24.07 34.38
CA ARG A 8 -25.59 -24.72 33.07
C ARG A 8 -25.99 -23.80 31.92
N MET A 9 -27.09 -23.04 32.03
CA MET A 9 -27.52 -22.07 31.01
C MET A 9 -26.55 -20.92 30.89
N LEU A 10 -26.01 -20.39 31.99
CA LEU A 10 -25.01 -19.34 31.97
C LEU A 10 -23.72 -19.79 31.30
N LEU A 11 -23.24 -20.99 31.64
CA LEU A 11 -22.05 -21.58 31.01
C LEU A 11 -22.26 -21.82 29.51
N LEU A 12 -23.44 -22.31 29.12
CA LEU A 12 -23.77 -22.51 27.70
C LEU A 12 -23.83 -21.18 26.93
N THR A 13 -24.42 -20.14 27.53
CA THR A 13 -24.46 -18.79 26.94
C THR A 13 -23.07 -18.22 26.81
N LEU A 14 -22.23 -18.35 27.82
CA LEU A 14 -20.85 -17.91 27.78
C LEU A 14 -20.05 -18.65 26.69
N LEU A 15 -20.23 -19.98 26.62
CA LEU A 15 -19.57 -20.82 25.62
C LEU A 15 -19.99 -20.43 24.19
N VAL A 16 -21.27 -20.13 23.95
CA VAL A 16 -21.78 -19.66 22.65
C VAL A 16 -21.24 -18.26 22.34
N MET A 17 -21.18 -17.37 23.33
CA MET A 17 -20.63 -16.03 23.14
C MET A 17 -19.15 -16.07 22.80
N VAL A 18 -18.34 -16.80 23.58
CA VAL A 18 -16.91 -16.92 23.34
C VAL A 18 -16.63 -17.68 22.05
N GLY A 19 -17.27 -18.85 21.86
CA GLY A 19 -17.09 -19.65 20.65
C GLY A 19 -17.50 -18.92 19.38
N GLY A 20 -18.64 -18.22 19.41
CA GLY A 20 -19.10 -17.41 18.30
C GLY A 20 -18.19 -16.21 18.03
N THR A 21 -17.65 -15.58 19.09
CA THR A 21 -16.67 -14.48 18.92
C THR A 21 -15.42 -14.97 18.22
N VAL A 22 -14.86 -16.09 18.65
CA VAL A 22 -13.68 -16.68 18.02
C VAL A 22 -13.98 -17.09 16.58
N LEU A 23 -15.12 -17.76 16.36
CA LEU A 23 -15.52 -18.18 15.01
C LEU A 23 -15.70 -17.01 14.06
N CYS A 24 -16.44 -15.97 14.48
CA CYS A 24 -16.67 -14.78 13.66
C CYS A 24 -15.37 -13.99 13.42
N ALA A 25 -14.51 -13.88 14.44
CA ALA A 25 -13.21 -13.23 14.30
C ALA A 25 -12.33 -13.98 13.31
N VAL A 26 -12.20 -15.30 13.44
CA VAL A 26 -11.41 -16.14 12.53
C VAL A 26 -11.98 -16.10 11.10
N ALA A 27 -13.30 -16.28 10.95
CA ALA A 27 -13.95 -16.27 9.65
C ALA A 27 -13.81 -14.90 8.94
N ALA A 28 -14.13 -13.80 9.63
CA ALA A 28 -14.01 -12.46 9.09
C ALA A 28 -12.56 -12.11 8.78
N GLY A 29 -11.64 -12.42 9.68
CA GLY A 29 -10.22 -12.20 9.50
C GLY A 29 -9.64 -12.96 8.32
N HIS A 30 -9.96 -14.26 8.22
CA HIS A 30 -9.51 -15.11 7.12
C HIS A 30 -10.08 -14.68 5.77
N TYR A 31 -11.37 -14.33 5.72
CA TYR A 31 -12.02 -13.82 4.50
C TYR A 31 -11.38 -12.51 4.03
N ALA A 32 -11.24 -11.54 4.93
CA ALA A 32 -10.65 -10.24 4.60
C ALA A 32 -9.18 -10.35 4.20
N TRP A 33 -8.41 -11.21 4.91
CA TRP A 33 -7.03 -11.49 4.58
C TRP A 33 -6.89 -12.10 3.17
N ARG A 34 -7.68 -13.15 2.85
CA ARG A 34 -7.65 -13.76 1.51
C ARG A 34 -8.06 -12.80 0.42
N ARG A 35 -9.08 -11.98 0.67
CA ARG A 35 -9.54 -10.97 -0.29
C ARG A 35 -8.45 -9.91 -0.54
N ALA A 36 -7.91 -9.33 0.52
CA ALA A 36 -6.85 -8.33 0.42
C ALA A 36 -5.60 -8.91 -0.25
N LEU A 37 -5.22 -10.15 0.11
CA LEU A 37 -4.08 -10.85 -0.50
C LEU A 37 -4.30 -11.09 -2.00
N GLY A 38 -5.53 -11.40 -2.43
CA GLY A 38 -5.87 -11.53 -3.85
C GLY A 38 -5.80 -10.21 -4.61
N GLU A 39 -6.24 -9.11 -3.99
CA GLU A 39 -6.14 -7.77 -4.55
C GLU A 39 -4.67 -7.34 -4.67
N GLU A 40 -3.85 -7.55 -3.63
CA GLU A 40 -2.40 -7.33 -3.65
C GLU A 40 -1.72 -8.21 -4.71
N SER A 41 -2.06 -9.49 -4.78
CA SER A 41 -1.49 -10.43 -5.76
C SER A 41 -1.73 -9.97 -7.20
N SER A 42 -2.94 -9.52 -7.50
CA SER A 42 -3.29 -8.97 -8.80
C SER A 42 -2.52 -7.68 -9.11
N GLN A 43 -2.27 -6.84 -8.11
CA GLN A 43 -1.48 -5.63 -8.26
C GLN A 43 0.00 -5.96 -8.51
N VAL A 44 0.56 -6.86 -7.73
CA VAL A 44 1.92 -7.37 -7.86
C VAL A 44 2.15 -7.99 -9.24
N GLN A 45 1.19 -8.77 -9.73
CA GLN A 45 1.25 -9.39 -11.06
C GLN A 45 1.26 -8.33 -12.17
N ARG A 46 0.44 -7.28 -12.08
CA ARG A 46 0.49 -6.17 -13.05
C ARG A 46 1.82 -5.43 -13.02
N GLN A 47 2.36 -5.19 -11.83
CA GLN A 47 3.66 -4.55 -11.66
C GLN A 47 4.79 -5.42 -12.22
N LEU A 48 4.73 -6.71 -11.97
CA LEU A 48 5.68 -7.70 -12.51
C LEU A 48 5.65 -7.72 -14.04
N GLN A 49 4.45 -7.63 -14.65
CA GLN A 49 4.31 -7.50 -16.11
C GLN A 49 4.97 -6.23 -16.65
N LEU A 50 4.84 -5.09 -15.96
CA LEU A 50 5.51 -3.85 -16.36
C LEU A 50 7.04 -3.98 -16.30
N TYR A 51 7.57 -4.59 -15.24
CA TYR A 51 9.00 -4.88 -15.15
C TYR A 51 9.47 -5.84 -16.25
N GLY A 52 8.67 -6.87 -16.56
CA GLY A 52 8.92 -7.80 -17.65
C GLY A 52 8.98 -7.11 -19.01
N GLN A 53 8.00 -6.26 -19.29
CA GLN A 53 7.98 -5.45 -20.51
C GLN A 53 9.18 -4.50 -20.60
N GLY A 54 9.53 -3.83 -19.51
CA GLY A 54 10.70 -2.95 -19.46
C GLY A 54 12.01 -3.69 -19.73
N LEU A 55 12.17 -4.87 -19.15
CA LEU A 55 13.32 -5.75 -19.39
C LEU A 55 13.38 -6.21 -20.85
N GLN A 56 12.26 -6.67 -21.38
CA GLN A 56 12.14 -7.16 -22.74
C GLN A 56 12.39 -6.05 -23.77
N GLN A 57 11.79 -4.88 -23.58
CA GLN A 57 12.03 -3.72 -24.44
C GLN A 57 13.50 -3.28 -24.45
N ARG A 58 14.18 -3.36 -23.30
CA ARG A 58 15.61 -3.05 -23.23
C ARG A 58 16.47 -4.05 -23.99
N ILE A 59 16.13 -5.34 -23.92
CA ILE A 59 16.82 -6.41 -24.68
C ILE A 59 16.53 -6.26 -26.18
N ASP A 60 15.28 -6.06 -26.56
CA ASP A 60 14.83 -5.96 -27.94
C ASP A 60 15.46 -4.79 -28.69
N ARG A 61 15.74 -3.68 -27.97
CA ARG A 61 16.47 -2.54 -28.52
C ARG A 61 17.81 -2.94 -29.17
N PHE A 62 18.47 -3.96 -28.63
CA PHE A 62 19.74 -4.46 -29.14
C PHE A 62 19.59 -5.72 -30.00
N GLY A 63 18.38 -6.30 -30.05
CA GLY A 63 18.14 -7.61 -30.67
C GLY A 63 18.48 -7.70 -32.16
N THR A 64 18.27 -6.60 -32.90
CA THR A 64 18.57 -6.53 -34.34
C THR A 64 19.99 -6.09 -34.67
N LEU A 65 20.69 -5.49 -33.73
CA LEU A 65 22.01 -4.90 -33.96
C LEU A 65 23.07 -5.95 -34.39
N PRO A 66 23.13 -7.15 -33.78
CA PRO A 66 24.07 -8.18 -34.26
C PRO A 66 23.80 -8.59 -35.70
N GLN A 67 22.52 -8.65 -36.11
CA GLN A 67 22.13 -9.00 -37.47
C GLN A 67 22.59 -7.94 -38.49
N VAL A 68 22.40 -6.66 -38.16
CA VAL A 68 22.85 -5.55 -39.00
C VAL A 68 24.38 -5.54 -39.12
N LEU A 69 25.10 -5.73 -38.02
CA LEU A 69 26.54 -5.80 -38.04
C LEU A 69 27.08 -7.04 -38.79
N ALA A 70 26.35 -8.15 -38.78
CA ALA A 70 26.74 -9.35 -39.52
C ALA A 70 26.70 -9.16 -41.04
N LEU A 71 26.00 -8.15 -41.55
CA LEU A 71 25.97 -7.80 -42.98
C LEU A 71 27.08 -6.83 -43.40
N ASP A 72 27.92 -6.40 -42.44
CA ASP A 72 28.96 -5.42 -42.72
C ASP A 72 30.12 -6.03 -43.55
N PRO A 73 30.46 -5.46 -44.72
CA PRO A 73 31.47 -6.03 -45.59
C PRO A 73 32.88 -6.06 -44.97
N ASP A 74 33.22 -5.07 -44.14
CA ASP A 74 34.53 -5.00 -43.50
C ASP A 74 34.70 -6.11 -42.46
N LEU A 75 33.62 -6.41 -41.70
CA LEU A 75 33.62 -7.49 -40.73
C LEU A 75 33.72 -8.85 -41.43
N LEU A 76 33.00 -9.02 -42.53
CA LEU A 76 33.06 -10.21 -43.36
C LEU A 76 34.46 -10.43 -43.94
N HIS A 77 35.06 -9.37 -44.50
CA HIS A 77 36.41 -9.43 -45.08
C HIS A 77 37.46 -9.85 -44.03
N ALA A 78 37.39 -9.28 -42.84
CA ALA A 78 38.32 -9.57 -41.74
C ALA A 78 38.23 -11.01 -41.22
N LEU A 79 37.12 -11.68 -41.45
CA LEU A 79 36.99 -13.11 -41.10
C LEU A 79 37.48 -14.07 -42.20
N ARG A 80 37.54 -13.60 -43.45
CA ARG A 80 38.10 -14.38 -44.58
C ARG A 80 39.62 -14.35 -44.58
N VAL A 81 40.17 -13.16 -44.35
CA VAL A 81 41.63 -12.91 -44.40
C VAL A 81 42.03 -12.27 -43.06
N PRO A 82 43.01 -12.87 -42.37
CA PRO A 82 43.50 -12.29 -41.12
C PRO A 82 43.90 -10.82 -41.34
N PRO A 83 43.31 -9.88 -40.60
CA PRO A 83 43.52 -8.46 -40.83
C PRO A 83 44.93 -8.05 -40.42
N SER A 84 45.56 -7.23 -41.24
CA SER A 84 46.79 -6.53 -40.89
C SER A 84 46.59 -5.63 -39.66
N PRO A 85 47.64 -5.21 -38.97
CA PRO A 85 47.52 -4.34 -37.82
C PRO A 85 46.73 -3.06 -38.11
N SER A 86 46.90 -2.45 -39.29
CA SER A 86 46.17 -1.24 -39.69
C SER A 86 44.69 -1.50 -40.00
N GLU A 87 44.36 -2.63 -40.57
CA GLU A 87 42.97 -3.07 -40.81
C GLU A 87 42.26 -3.40 -39.48
N ARG A 88 42.93 -4.10 -38.58
CA ARG A 88 42.42 -4.36 -37.24
C ARG A 88 42.12 -3.09 -36.48
N GLN A 89 43.01 -2.10 -36.57
CA GLN A 89 42.77 -0.80 -35.95
C GLN A 89 41.56 -0.09 -36.55
N ARG A 90 41.35 -0.10 -37.86
CA ARG A 90 40.14 0.44 -38.51
C ARG A 90 38.88 -0.27 -38.06
N LEU A 91 38.92 -1.59 -37.95
CA LEU A 91 37.78 -2.38 -37.45
C LEU A 91 37.45 -2.05 -36.00
N ASN A 92 38.46 -1.97 -35.14
CA ASN A 92 38.28 -1.56 -33.74
C ASN A 92 37.65 -0.20 -33.64
N LEU A 93 38.14 0.79 -34.36
CA LEU A 93 37.55 2.16 -34.41
C LEU A 93 36.11 2.15 -34.96
N LYS A 94 35.83 1.30 -35.97
CA LYS A 94 34.48 1.12 -36.50
C LYS A 94 33.53 0.57 -35.45
N LEU A 95 33.93 -0.51 -34.75
CA LEU A 95 33.15 -1.11 -33.66
C LEU A 95 33.00 -0.13 -32.49
N GLN A 96 34.03 0.63 -32.15
CA GLN A 96 33.99 1.64 -31.11
C GLN A 96 32.95 2.73 -31.43
N ARG A 97 32.96 3.29 -32.64
CA ARG A 97 31.98 4.27 -33.11
C ARG A 97 30.56 3.70 -33.11
N ALA A 98 30.40 2.45 -33.59
CA ALA A 98 29.11 1.77 -33.54
C ALA A 98 28.60 1.61 -32.10
N ASN A 99 29.53 1.29 -31.18
CA ASN A 99 29.22 1.15 -29.76
C ASN A 99 28.81 2.48 -29.10
N GLU A 100 29.50 3.57 -29.43
CA GLU A 100 29.17 4.93 -28.97
C GLU A 100 27.72 5.35 -29.36
N VAL A 101 27.33 5.05 -30.61
CA VAL A 101 25.99 5.34 -31.12
C VAL A 101 24.94 4.44 -30.48
N THR A 102 25.20 3.16 -30.35
CA THR A 102 24.26 2.16 -29.87
C THR A 102 24.15 2.13 -28.36
N ARG A 103 25.20 2.60 -27.67
CA ARG A 103 25.33 2.55 -26.19
C ARG A 103 25.25 1.11 -25.65
N ALA A 104 25.70 0.14 -26.41
CA ALA A 104 25.97 -1.19 -25.90
C ALA A 104 27.21 -1.15 -24.97
N SER A 105 27.45 -2.20 -24.19
CA SER A 105 28.64 -2.25 -23.34
C SER A 105 29.89 -2.51 -24.18
N THR A 106 29.86 -3.58 -25.00
CA THR A 106 30.93 -3.90 -25.94
C THR A 106 30.39 -4.56 -27.20
N LEU A 107 31.05 -4.30 -28.31
CA LEU A 107 30.90 -5.01 -29.59
C LEU A 107 32.18 -5.78 -29.85
N THR A 108 32.09 -7.06 -30.21
CA THR A 108 33.26 -7.93 -30.44
C THR A 108 33.06 -8.77 -31.69
N LEU A 109 34.03 -8.79 -32.57
CA LEU A 109 34.08 -9.69 -33.71
C LEU A 109 34.98 -10.90 -33.34
N VAL A 110 34.40 -12.10 -33.39
CA VAL A 110 35.06 -13.35 -33.01
C VAL A 110 35.23 -14.21 -34.25
N GLY A 111 36.43 -14.69 -34.48
CA GLY A 111 36.75 -15.60 -35.59
C GLY A 111 36.15 -17.00 -35.40
N HIS A 112 36.24 -17.83 -36.43
CA HIS A 112 35.77 -19.22 -36.38
C HIS A 112 36.55 -20.10 -35.38
N ASP A 113 37.76 -19.69 -35.01
CA ASP A 113 38.59 -20.29 -33.96
C ASP A 113 38.20 -19.90 -32.55
N GLY A 114 37.24 -19.00 -32.41
CA GLY A 114 36.78 -18.46 -31.13
C GLY A 114 37.60 -17.30 -30.61
N VAL A 115 38.64 -16.87 -31.33
CA VAL A 115 39.47 -15.72 -30.92
C VAL A 115 38.87 -14.41 -31.40
N ALA A 116 38.83 -13.41 -30.53
CA ALA A 116 38.34 -12.08 -30.86
C ALA A 116 39.33 -11.36 -31.79
N VAL A 117 38.87 -11.05 -32.99
CA VAL A 117 39.66 -10.38 -34.05
C VAL A 117 39.68 -8.86 -33.82
N ALA A 118 38.56 -8.30 -33.43
CA ALA A 118 38.37 -6.85 -33.16
C ALA A 118 37.33 -6.62 -32.08
N ALA A 119 37.45 -5.51 -31.37
CA ALA A 119 36.47 -5.13 -30.32
C ALA A 119 36.38 -3.63 -30.15
N SER A 120 35.21 -3.16 -29.67
CA SER A 120 34.98 -1.75 -29.39
C SER A 120 35.80 -1.22 -28.19
N ASN A 121 36.22 -2.12 -27.29
CA ASN A 121 37.05 -1.81 -26.11
C ASN A 121 38.56 -2.12 -26.35
N TRP A 122 38.98 -2.01 -27.57
CA TRP A 122 40.34 -2.39 -28.00
C TRP A 122 41.47 -1.60 -27.29
N ASP A 123 41.20 -0.35 -26.91
CA ASP A 123 42.09 0.59 -26.25
C ASP A 123 42.05 0.52 -24.71
N GLN A 124 41.20 -0.36 -24.14
CA GLN A 124 41.06 -0.50 -22.70
C GLN A 124 42.02 -1.61 -22.15
N PRO A 125 42.44 -1.49 -20.88
CA PRO A 125 43.21 -2.53 -20.21
C PRO A 125 42.53 -3.90 -20.22
N THR A 126 41.22 -3.93 -20.25
CA THR A 126 40.36 -5.12 -20.28
C THR A 126 39.82 -5.36 -21.68
N THR A 127 40.68 -5.23 -22.71
CA THR A 127 40.27 -5.45 -24.10
C THR A 127 39.85 -6.89 -24.37
N ASN A 128 38.85 -7.03 -25.23
CA ASN A 128 38.43 -8.35 -25.70
C ASN A 128 39.29 -8.88 -26.86
N VAL A 129 40.09 -8.02 -27.52
CA VAL A 129 40.90 -8.41 -28.69
C VAL A 129 41.94 -9.45 -28.29
N GLY A 130 41.99 -10.57 -29.01
CA GLY A 130 42.88 -11.67 -28.76
C GLY A 130 42.39 -12.72 -27.75
N GLU A 131 41.31 -12.44 -27.05
CA GLU A 131 40.72 -13.38 -26.10
C GLU A 131 39.95 -14.50 -26.79
N ASN A 132 39.95 -15.69 -26.20
CA ASN A 132 39.27 -16.87 -26.74
C ASN A 132 37.90 -17.06 -26.06
N TYR A 133 36.84 -17.08 -26.86
CA TYR A 133 35.45 -17.24 -26.44
C TYR A 133 34.80 -18.53 -26.97
N SER A 134 35.56 -19.49 -27.49
CA SER A 134 35.04 -20.73 -28.09
C SER A 134 34.20 -21.57 -27.14
N TYR A 135 34.44 -21.47 -25.84
CA TYR A 135 33.70 -22.19 -24.81
C TYR A 135 32.36 -21.51 -24.43
N ARG A 136 32.16 -20.26 -24.82
CA ARG A 136 30.97 -19.49 -24.44
C ARG A 136 29.72 -19.97 -25.17
N PRO A 137 28.56 -20.15 -24.46
CA PRO A 137 27.34 -20.61 -25.07
C PRO A 137 26.85 -19.71 -26.23
N TYR A 138 26.89 -18.39 -26.08
CA TYR A 138 26.50 -17.48 -27.16
C TYR A 138 27.30 -17.68 -28.48
N TYR A 139 28.58 -18.01 -28.38
CA TYR A 139 29.43 -18.28 -29.53
C TYR A 139 29.06 -19.63 -30.17
N ARG A 140 28.95 -20.69 -29.37
CA ARG A 140 28.60 -22.03 -29.84
C ARG A 140 27.20 -22.05 -30.46
N GLN A 141 26.23 -21.42 -29.82
CA GLN A 141 24.87 -21.31 -30.35
C GLN A 141 24.84 -20.57 -31.69
N ALA A 142 25.55 -19.44 -31.81
CA ALA A 142 25.62 -18.68 -33.05
C ALA A 142 26.22 -19.53 -34.17
N LEU A 143 27.34 -20.27 -33.93
CA LEU A 143 27.91 -21.17 -34.91
C LEU A 143 27.00 -22.36 -35.26
N ALA A 144 26.19 -22.85 -34.31
CA ALA A 144 25.29 -23.99 -34.55
C ALA A 144 23.95 -23.58 -35.18
N GLN A 145 23.37 -22.44 -34.78
CA GLN A 145 22.00 -22.05 -35.08
C GLN A 145 21.87 -20.69 -35.80
N GLY A 146 23.00 -20.02 -36.11
CA GLY A 146 23.07 -18.69 -36.71
C GLY A 146 23.01 -17.55 -35.70
N ARG A 147 22.40 -17.75 -34.53
CA ARG A 147 22.30 -16.76 -33.46
C ARG A 147 22.47 -17.39 -32.09
N GLY A 148 22.89 -16.60 -31.14
CA GLY A 148 23.05 -17.05 -29.76
C GLY A 148 22.69 -15.97 -28.75
N ARG A 149 22.31 -16.41 -27.57
CA ARG A 149 21.98 -15.56 -26.42
C ARG A 149 22.56 -16.18 -25.17
N PHE A 150 23.04 -15.36 -24.27
CA PHE A 150 23.61 -15.88 -23.04
C PHE A 150 23.75 -14.76 -22.02
N TYR A 151 23.37 -15.01 -20.78
CA TYR A 151 23.75 -14.13 -19.68
C TYR A 151 24.91 -14.72 -18.91
N GLY A 152 25.89 -13.89 -18.58
CA GLY A 152 27.03 -14.33 -17.78
C GLY A 152 27.98 -13.19 -17.42
N ILE A 153 28.89 -13.49 -16.53
CA ILE A 153 29.95 -12.55 -16.14
C ILE A 153 31.00 -12.49 -17.27
N GLY A 154 31.34 -11.26 -17.67
CA GLY A 154 32.42 -11.01 -18.63
C GLY A 154 33.76 -11.42 -18.07
N MET A 155 34.47 -12.33 -18.75
CA MET A 155 35.74 -12.83 -18.24
C MET A 155 36.85 -11.79 -18.25
N THR A 156 36.81 -10.88 -19.22
CA THR A 156 37.78 -9.79 -19.37
C THR A 156 37.46 -8.63 -18.41
N THR A 157 36.18 -8.24 -18.34
CA THR A 157 35.76 -7.04 -17.60
C THR A 157 35.31 -7.32 -16.17
N GLY A 158 35.00 -8.58 -15.81
CA GLY A 158 34.40 -8.96 -14.54
C GLY A 158 32.94 -8.47 -14.36
N VAL A 159 32.39 -7.73 -15.35
CA VAL A 159 31.08 -7.14 -15.30
C VAL A 159 30.05 -8.09 -15.93
N PRO A 160 28.94 -8.39 -15.25
CA PRO A 160 27.86 -9.19 -15.81
C PRO A 160 27.20 -8.49 -17.00
N GLY A 161 26.71 -9.28 -17.95
CA GLY A 161 26.02 -8.76 -19.11
C GLY A 161 25.25 -9.83 -19.86
N TYR A 162 24.30 -9.36 -20.68
CA TYR A 162 23.58 -10.18 -21.63
C TYR A 162 24.25 -10.11 -23.00
N TYR A 163 24.58 -11.25 -23.52
CA TYR A 163 25.28 -11.39 -24.78
C TYR A 163 24.31 -11.80 -25.87
N LEU A 164 24.28 -11.02 -26.94
CA LEU A 164 23.54 -11.28 -28.16
C LEU A 164 24.56 -11.52 -29.26
N SER A 165 24.41 -12.58 -30.00
CA SER A 165 25.38 -12.92 -31.06
C SER A 165 24.68 -13.35 -32.34
N GLN A 166 25.32 -13.08 -33.46
CA GLN A 166 24.91 -13.47 -34.80
C GLN A 166 26.12 -14.01 -35.54
N ALA A 167 25.93 -15.16 -36.18
CA ALA A 167 26.95 -15.68 -37.08
C ALA A 167 27.08 -14.79 -38.32
N ILE A 168 28.29 -14.58 -38.76
CA ILE A 168 28.62 -13.99 -40.06
C ILE A 168 28.81 -15.15 -41.01
N GLU A 169 27.97 -15.20 -42.03
CA GLU A 169 27.89 -16.34 -42.95
C GLU A 169 28.09 -15.87 -44.39
N GLU A 170 28.77 -16.69 -45.16
CA GLU A 170 28.95 -16.50 -46.59
C GLU A 170 28.94 -17.85 -47.28
N ASP A 171 28.23 -17.96 -48.37
CA ASP A 171 28.07 -19.20 -49.17
C ASP A 171 27.72 -20.43 -48.30
N GLY A 172 26.90 -20.23 -47.28
CA GLY A 172 26.49 -21.27 -46.35
C GLY A 172 27.56 -21.68 -45.31
N LYS A 173 28.71 -21.00 -45.27
CA LYS A 173 29.75 -21.21 -44.26
C LYS A 173 29.76 -20.11 -43.22
N ARG A 174 29.76 -20.48 -41.95
CA ARG A 174 29.88 -19.53 -40.83
C ARG A 174 31.35 -19.24 -40.58
N LEU A 175 31.74 -18.00 -40.87
CA LEU A 175 33.13 -17.55 -40.80
C LEU A 175 33.54 -17.04 -39.41
N GLY A 176 32.56 -16.61 -38.64
CA GLY A 176 32.77 -16.08 -37.30
C GLY A 176 31.48 -15.58 -36.71
N VAL A 177 31.59 -14.85 -35.64
CA VAL A 177 30.42 -14.36 -34.85
C VAL A 177 30.63 -12.92 -34.44
N VAL A 178 29.63 -12.07 -34.66
CA VAL A 178 29.59 -10.77 -34.02
C VAL A 178 28.78 -10.88 -32.71
N VAL A 179 29.36 -10.32 -31.66
CA VAL A 179 28.82 -10.41 -30.30
C VAL A 179 28.60 -9.01 -29.75
N ILE A 180 27.46 -8.80 -29.15
CA ILE A 180 27.12 -7.57 -28.44
C ILE A 180 26.87 -7.91 -26.98
N LYS A 181 27.55 -7.21 -26.10
CA LYS A 181 27.30 -7.26 -24.66
C LYS A 181 26.40 -6.09 -24.27
N VAL A 182 25.34 -6.38 -23.57
CA VAL A 182 24.40 -5.40 -22.97
C VAL A 182 24.48 -5.52 -21.46
N GLU A 183 24.81 -4.45 -20.80
CA GLU A 183 24.75 -4.40 -19.34
C GLU A 183 23.33 -4.09 -18.88
N LEU A 184 22.87 -4.85 -17.88
CA LEU A 184 21.53 -4.69 -17.30
C LEU A 184 21.52 -3.89 -15.99
N SER A 185 22.68 -3.33 -15.60
CA SER A 185 22.84 -2.55 -14.37
C SER A 185 21.90 -1.34 -14.28
N ALA A 186 21.56 -0.72 -15.41
CA ALA A 186 20.60 0.39 -15.43
C ALA A 186 19.18 -0.06 -15.03
N LEU A 187 18.78 -1.30 -15.33
CA LEU A 187 17.51 -1.86 -14.83
C LEU A 187 17.54 -2.09 -13.33
N GLU A 188 18.64 -2.60 -12.80
CA GLU A 188 18.82 -2.76 -11.36
C GLU A 188 18.68 -1.41 -10.65
N GLN A 189 19.25 -0.34 -11.22
CA GLN A 189 19.10 1.03 -10.68
C GLN A 189 17.65 1.51 -10.70
N GLU A 190 16.92 1.24 -11.77
CA GLU A 190 15.47 1.55 -11.83
C GLU A 190 14.68 0.77 -10.76
N TRP A 191 15.03 -0.49 -10.53
CA TRP A 191 14.38 -1.34 -9.54
C TRP A 191 14.72 -0.96 -8.09
N LEU A 192 15.83 -0.25 -7.84
CA LEU A 192 16.20 0.23 -6.49
C LEU A 192 15.13 1.14 -5.86
N SER A 193 14.34 1.83 -6.69
CA SER A 193 13.24 2.67 -6.21
C SER A 193 12.03 1.86 -5.70
N SER A 194 11.97 0.57 -6.02
CA SER A 194 10.90 -0.31 -5.55
C SER A 194 11.08 -0.67 -4.08
N PRO A 195 10.04 -0.59 -3.25
CA PRO A 195 10.07 -1.13 -1.89
C PRO A 195 10.16 -2.65 -1.86
N ASP A 196 9.73 -3.29 -2.96
CA ASP A 196 9.69 -4.73 -3.12
C ASP A 196 11.03 -5.32 -3.53
N VAL A 197 11.21 -6.63 -3.33
CA VAL A 197 12.35 -7.33 -3.89
C VAL A 197 12.01 -7.75 -5.31
N VAL A 198 12.73 -7.16 -6.27
CA VAL A 198 12.63 -7.51 -7.69
C VAL A 198 13.88 -8.26 -8.09
N LEU A 199 13.73 -9.43 -8.69
CA LEU A 199 14.85 -10.24 -9.11
C LEU A 199 14.51 -11.04 -10.38
N ALA A 200 15.53 -11.38 -11.14
CA ALA A 200 15.40 -12.27 -12.28
C ALA A 200 16.33 -13.48 -12.10
N SER A 201 15.82 -14.67 -12.43
CA SER A 201 16.58 -15.91 -12.47
C SER A 201 16.69 -16.44 -13.90
N ASP A 202 17.78 -17.19 -14.15
CA ASP A 202 17.99 -17.91 -15.40
C ASP A 202 17.24 -19.26 -15.43
N ASP A 203 17.46 -20.05 -16.46
CA ASP A 203 16.90 -21.38 -16.67
C ASP A 203 17.38 -22.43 -15.64
N HIS A 204 18.46 -22.14 -14.92
CA HIS A 204 18.95 -22.93 -13.79
C HIS A 204 18.44 -22.43 -12.44
N ASP A 205 17.51 -21.46 -12.44
CA ASP A 205 17.00 -20.79 -11.24
C ASP A 205 18.09 -20.09 -10.39
N VAL A 206 19.15 -19.58 -11.05
CA VAL A 206 20.14 -18.71 -10.42
C VAL A 206 19.71 -17.28 -10.55
N VAL A 207 19.61 -16.57 -9.43
CA VAL A 207 19.31 -15.14 -9.42
C VAL A 207 20.50 -14.36 -9.96
N PHE A 208 20.35 -13.75 -11.13
CA PHE A 208 21.42 -13.02 -11.79
C PHE A 208 21.22 -11.49 -11.77
N LEU A 209 20.00 -11.03 -11.65
CA LEU A 209 19.64 -9.63 -11.43
C LEU A 209 18.82 -9.51 -10.16
N ALA A 210 19.09 -8.48 -9.35
CA ALA A 210 18.30 -8.18 -8.17
C ALA A 210 18.46 -6.71 -7.78
N ASN A 211 17.42 -6.08 -7.29
CA ASN A 211 17.50 -4.74 -6.71
C ASN A 211 18.13 -4.71 -5.31
N ARG A 212 18.52 -5.87 -4.79
CA ARG A 212 19.27 -6.01 -3.53
C ARG A 212 20.45 -6.94 -3.75
N ASP A 213 21.65 -6.49 -3.48
CA ASP A 213 22.89 -7.25 -3.73
C ASP A 213 22.94 -8.60 -3.01
N SER A 214 22.35 -8.69 -1.81
CA SER A 214 22.30 -9.93 -1.02
C SER A 214 21.51 -11.07 -1.67
N TRP A 215 20.73 -10.76 -2.71
CA TRP A 215 19.92 -11.72 -3.46
C TRP A 215 20.62 -12.21 -4.73
N ARG A 216 21.62 -11.49 -5.22
CA ARG A 216 22.35 -11.86 -6.43
C ARG A 216 23.16 -13.12 -6.21
N TYR A 217 23.16 -14.00 -7.19
CA TYR A 217 23.82 -15.32 -7.18
C TYR A 217 23.23 -16.30 -6.14
N ARG A 218 21.98 -16.11 -5.76
CA ARG A 218 21.22 -17.10 -4.97
C ARG A 218 20.59 -18.14 -5.89
N LEU A 219 20.57 -19.39 -5.41
CA LEU A 219 19.91 -20.51 -6.05
C LEU A 219 18.48 -20.62 -5.51
N LEU A 220 17.48 -20.52 -6.37
CA LEU A 220 16.07 -20.69 -5.99
C LEU A 220 15.70 -22.17 -5.80
N ARG A 221 16.48 -23.07 -6.43
CA ARG A 221 16.43 -24.52 -6.22
C ARG A 221 17.85 -25.12 -6.20
N PRO A 222 18.01 -26.33 -5.67
CA PRO A 222 19.28 -27.04 -5.80
C PRO A 222 19.61 -27.35 -7.27
N LEU A 223 20.86 -27.17 -7.64
CA LEU A 223 21.38 -27.54 -8.97
C LEU A 223 21.67 -29.03 -9.06
N GLY A 224 21.30 -29.63 -10.18
CA GLY A 224 21.79 -30.95 -10.59
C GLY A 224 23.29 -30.98 -10.88
N ALA A 225 23.88 -32.17 -10.88
CA ALA A 225 25.31 -32.31 -11.14
C ALA A 225 25.68 -31.89 -12.58
N ASP A 226 24.81 -32.20 -13.54
CA ASP A 226 25.04 -31.87 -14.96
C ASP A 226 24.83 -30.37 -15.21
N GLU A 227 23.78 -29.75 -14.64
CA GLU A 227 23.56 -28.30 -14.69
C GLU A 227 24.74 -27.51 -14.10
N ARG A 228 25.27 -27.97 -12.98
CA ARG A 228 26.48 -27.39 -12.37
C ARG A 228 27.70 -27.50 -13.29
N ARG A 229 27.88 -28.65 -13.96
CA ARG A 229 28.99 -28.87 -14.91
C ARG A 229 28.85 -27.95 -16.11
N GLU A 230 27.68 -27.90 -16.72
CA GLU A 230 27.37 -27.01 -17.84
C GLU A 230 27.68 -25.53 -17.52
N MET A 231 27.23 -25.07 -16.37
CA MET A 231 27.47 -23.72 -15.89
C MET A 231 28.96 -23.40 -15.64
N LEU A 232 29.71 -24.38 -15.11
CA LEU A 232 31.14 -24.26 -14.89
C LEU A 232 31.92 -24.26 -16.23
N ASP A 233 31.58 -25.15 -17.18
CA ASP A 233 32.17 -25.21 -18.51
C ASP A 233 31.90 -23.92 -19.31
N ALA A 234 30.70 -23.35 -19.16
CA ALA A 234 30.35 -22.07 -19.73
C ALA A 234 31.01 -20.89 -18.99
N ARG A 235 31.57 -21.09 -17.81
CA ARG A 235 32.07 -20.05 -16.88
C ARG A 235 31.02 -18.94 -16.66
N GLN A 236 29.75 -19.33 -16.53
CA GLN A 236 28.62 -18.39 -16.55
C GLN A 236 28.71 -17.34 -15.44
N TYR A 237 29.02 -17.78 -14.25
CA TYR A 237 29.13 -16.91 -13.06
C TYR A 237 30.58 -16.74 -12.57
N ALA A 238 31.56 -17.09 -13.41
CA ALA A 238 32.97 -17.08 -13.05
C ALA A 238 33.22 -17.84 -11.73
N ASP A 239 33.97 -17.27 -10.80
CA ASP A 239 34.28 -17.87 -9.50
C ASP A 239 33.27 -17.44 -8.38
N ARG A 240 32.10 -16.94 -8.75
CA ARG A 240 31.08 -16.52 -7.76
C ARG A 240 30.50 -17.71 -7.02
N ALA A 241 30.50 -17.63 -5.69
CA ALA A 241 29.88 -18.64 -4.86
C ALA A 241 28.32 -18.52 -4.98
N LEU A 242 27.71 -19.59 -5.50
CA LEU A 242 26.26 -19.70 -5.57
C LEU A 242 25.74 -20.21 -4.23
N GLN A 243 24.95 -19.38 -3.53
CA GLN A 243 24.40 -19.72 -2.23
C GLN A 243 22.92 -20.10 -2.36
N PRO A 244 22.44 -21.16 -1.68
CA PRO A 244 21.03 -21.52 -1.73
C PRO A 244 20.16 -20.46 -1.06
N LEU A 245 19.06 -20.11 -1.70
CA LEU A 245 17.97 -19.38 -1.06
C LEU A 245 17.20 -20.35 -0.17
N ARG A 246 16.99 -20.00 1.10
CA ARG A 246 16.18 -20.79 2.00
C ARG A 246 14.83 -20.11 2.21
N ALA A 247 13.79 -20.69 1.65
CA ALA A 247 12.42 -20.21 1.76
C ALA A 247 11.48 -21.37 2.09
N ARG A 248 10.43 -21.08 2.85
CA ARG A 248 9.34 -22.01 3.12
C ARG A 248 8.05 -21.43 2.55
N THR A 249 7.40 -22.17 1.67
CA THR A 249 6.06 -21.82 1.20
C THR A 249 5.05 -22.10 2.30
N GLU A 250 4.26 -21.09 2.66
CA GLU A 250 3.20 -21.16 3.69
C GLU A 250 1.82 -21.34 3.06
N ASP A 251 1.56 -20.70 1.91
CA ASP A 251 0.30 -20.82 1.17
C ASP A 251 0.55 -20.62 -0.33
N VAL A 252 -0.37 -21.11 -1.16
CA VAL A 252 -0.37 -20.95 -2.62
C VAL A 252 -1.70 -20.36 -3.04
N LEU A 253 -1.65 -19.26 -3.79
CA LEU A 253 -2.83 -18.56 -4.28
C LEU A 253 -3.34 -19.19 -5.58
N ALA A 254 -4.60 -18.91 -5.91
CA ALA A 254 -5.25 -19.45 -7.12
C ALA A 254 -4.62 -18.97 -8.45
N ASP A 255 -3.96 -17.82 -8.42
CA ASP A 255 -3.24 -17.21 -9.56
C ASP A 255 -1.79 -17.69 -9.70
N GLY A 256 -1.36 -18.63 -8.86
CA GLY A 256 0.01 -19.15 -8.83
C GLY A 256 0.96 -18.40 -7.90
N GLY A 257 0.52 -17.29 -7.32
CA GLY A 257 1.28 -16.58 -6.29
C GLY A 257 1.50 -17.44 -5.05
N ARG A 258 2.60 -17.23 -4.36
CA ARG A 258 2.97 -18.00 -3.17
C ARG A 258 3.26 -17.09 -2.00
N MET A 259 2.71 -17.41 -0.85
CA MET A 259 3.16 -16.83 0.42
C MET A 259 4.38 -17.59 0.89
N VAL A 260 5.49 -16.89 1.01
CA VAL A 260 6.77 -17.50 1.39
C VAL A 260 7.37 -16.81 2.61
N ARG A 261 7.87 -17.61 3.53
CA ARG A 261 8.71 -17.14 4.62
C ARG A 261 10.17 -17.36 4.26
N LEU A 262 10.93 -16.29 4.22
CA LEU A 262 12.35 -16.32 3.89
C LEU A 262 13.18 -16.57 5.15
N LEU A 263 14.08 -17.53 5.06
CA LEU A 263 14.94 -17.96 6.15
C LEU A 263 16.38 -17.51 5.95
N ASP A 264 16.81 -17.42 4.68
CA ASP A 264 18.13 -16.93 4.27
C ASP A 264 18.09 -16.39 2.83
N PRO A 265 18.20 -15.05 2.64
CA PRO A 265 18.25 -14.00 3.66
C PRO A 265 16.95 -13.92 4.46
N ALA A 266 17.06 -13.80 5.78
CA ALA A 266 15.88 -13.75 6.65
C ALA A 266 15.14 -12.42 6.48
N LEU A 267 13.82 -12.51 6.26
CA LEU A 267 12.93 -11.35 6.31
C LEU A 267 11.93 -11.53 7.46
N PRO A 268 11.57 -10.41 8.15
CA PRO A 268 10.76 -10.50 9.37
C PRO A 268 9.33 -10.98 9.12
N GLN A 269 8.82 -10.75 7.91
CA GLN A 269 7.43 -11.07 7.55
C GLN A 269 7.38 -12.02 6.34
N PRO A 270 6.29 -12.82 6.22
CA PRO A 270 6.06 -13.56 5.00
C PRO A 270 5.85 -12.61 3.82
N MET A 271 6.39 -13.01 2.66
CA MET A 271 6.31 -12.24 1.43
C MET A 271 5.37 -12.92 0.44
N LEU A 272 4.62 -12.13 -0.29
CA LEU A 272 3.90 -12.57 -1.46
C LEU A 272 4.88 -12.65 -2.64
N TRP A 273 5.12 -13.85 -3.13
CA TRP A 273 6.03 -14.13 -4.24
C TRP A 273 5.24 -14.43 -5.50
N GLN A 274 5.37 -13.56 -6.50
CA GLN A 274 4.86 -13.76 -7.85
C GLN A 274 6.02 -13.98 -8.81
N SER A 275 5.76 -14.75 -9.87
CA SER A 275 6.75 -15.06 -10.90
C SER A 275 6.14 -14.92 -12.29
N LEU A 276 6.91 -14.35 -13.21
CA LEU A 276 6.56 -14.16 -14.61
C LEU A 276 7.64 -14.83 -15.48
N PRO A 277 7.31 -15.89 -16.22
CA PRO A 277 8.25 -16.49 -17.15
C PRO A 277 8.48 -15.57 -18.36
N LEU A 278 9.71 -15.47 -18.81
CA LEU A 278 10.17 -14.79 -20.02
C LEU A 278 10.76 -15.85 -20.97
N PRO A 279 9.91 -16.59 -21.70
CA PRO A 279 10.35 -17.78 -22.45
C PRO A 279 11.35 -17.47 -23.55
N ALA A 280 11.31 -16.27 -24.14
CA ALA A 280 12.23 -15.87 -25.20
C ALA A 280 13.69 -15.85 -24.75
N GLU A 281 13.92 -15.53 -23.46
CA GLU A 281 15.25 -15.44 -22.85
C GLU A 281 15.60 -16.68 -22.01
N GLY A 282 14.63 -17.52 -21.68
CA GLY A 282 14.77 -18.62 -20.72
C GLY A 282 14.82 -18.12 -19.27
N TRP A 283 14.25 -16.96 -18.96
CA TRP A 283 14.32 -16.35 -17.63
C TRP A 283 13.00 -16.36 -16.91
N ASN A 284 13.08 -16.20 -15.59
CA ASN A 284 11.93 -15.94 -14.75
C ASN A 284 12.14 -14.63 -13.99
N LEU A 285 11.20 -13.72 -14.12
CA LEU A 285 11.16 -12.51 -13.32
C LEU A 285 10.30 -12.74 -12.07
N HIS A 286 10.79 -12.32 -10.93
CA HIS A 286 10.13 -12.52 -9.64
C HIS A 286 9.97 -11.20 -8.92
N LEU A 287 8.86 -11.07 -8.22
CA LEU A 287 8.59 -9.95 -7.31
C LEU A 287 8.12 -10.49 -5.97
N LEU A 288 8.79 -10.06 -4.92
CA LEU A 288 8.42 -10.36 -3.55
C LEU A 288 7.92 -9.09 -2.88
N HIS A 289 6.64 -9.11 -2.55
CA HIS A 289 5.92 -8.00 -1.94
C HIS A 289 5.63 -8.28 -0.46
N ASP A 290 5.74 -7.25 0.38
CA ASP A 290 5.36 -7.37 1.80
C ASP A 290 3.83 -7.42 1.93
N ALA A 291 3.30 -8.58 2.31
CA ALA A 291 1.87 -8.78 2.54
C ALA A 291 1.38 -8.23 3.91
N GLY A 292 2.10 -7.28 4.48
CA GLY A 292 1.75 -6.66 5.76
C GLY A 292 0.39 -5.98 5.75
N ALA A 293 0.01 -5.36 4.64
CA ALA A 293 -1.29 -4.69 4.50
C ALA A 293 -2.44 -5.70 4.50
N ALA A 294 -2.31 -6.83 3.76
CA ALA A 294 -3.29 -7.91 3.81
C ALA A 294 -3.42 -8.52 5.21
N THR A 295 -2.30 -8.73 5.92
CA THR A 295 -2.33 -9.21 7.30
C THR A 295 -2.97 -8.21 8.25
N GLY A 296 -2.75 -6.91 8.04
CA GLY A 296 -3.40 -5.81 8.75
C GLY A 296 -4.91 -5.79 8.55
N ALA A 297 -5.35 -5.91 7.29
CA ALA A 297 -6.77 -5.99 6.94
C ALA A 297 -7.45 -7.21 7.59
N GLY A 298 -6.77 -8.37 7.57
CA GLY A 298 -7.25 -9.56 8.25
C GLY A 298 -7.43 -9.39 9.76
N ARG A 299 -6.44 -8.77 10.44
CA ARG A 299 -6.51 -8.48 11.88
C ARG A 299 -7.63 -7.49 12.21
N ALA A 300 -7.77 -6.41 11.43
CA ALA A 300 -8.84 -5.44 11.61
C ALA A 300 -10.22 -6.09 11.45
N ALA A 301 -10.40 -6.91 10.41
CA ALA A 301 -11.63 -7.64 10.18
C ALA A 301 -11.93 -8.69 11.27
N ALA A 302 -10.90 -9.35 11.81
CA ALA A 302 -11.06 -10.26 12.95
C ALA A 302 -11.59 -9.53 14.18
N LEU A 303 -11.01 -8.38 14.51
CA LEU A 303 -11.46 -7.55 15.62
C LEU A 303 -12.91 -7.07 15.44
N THR A 304 -13.22 -6.55 14.24
CA THR A 304 -14.59 -6.07 13.93
C THR A 304 -15.60 -7.20 13.89
N GLY A 305 -15.26 -8.36 13.33
CA GLY A 305 -16.12 -9.54 13.31
C GLY A 305 -16.42 -10.07 14.71
N GLY A 306 -15.39 -10.18 15.56
CA GLY A 306 -15.54 -10.54 16.96
C GLY A 306 -16.36 -9.54 17.76
N ALA A 307 -16.11 -8.25 17.59
CA ALA A 307 -16.86 -7.16 18.23
C ALA A 307 -18.32 -7.13 17.77
N ALA A 308 -18.59 -7.34 16.48
CA ALA A 308 -19.95 -7.40 15.94
C ALA A 308 -20.75 -8.57 16.54
N TRP A 309 -20.13 -9.75 16.66
CA TRP A 309 -20.77 -10.89 17.32
C TRP A 309 -21.07 -10.61 18.79
N LEU A 310 -20.11 -10.03 19.54
CA LEU A 310 -20.33 -9.63 20.92
C LEU A 310 -21.47 -8.62 21.05
N ALA A 311 -21.47 -7.58 20.21
CA ALA A 311 -22.52 -6.56 20.19
C ALA A 311 -23.88 -7.19 19.90
N LEU A 312 -23.97 -8.09 18.93
CA LEU A 312 -25.20 -8.83 18.61
C LEU A 312 -25.64 -9.70 19.80
N GLY A 313 -24.72 -10.41 20.40
CA GLY A 313 -24.97 -11.25 21.57
C GLY A 313 -25.48 -10.43 22.77
N PHE A 314 -24.82 -9.30 23.06
CA PHE A 314 -25.27 -8.38 24.09
C PHE A 314 -26.66 -7.78 23.78
N LEU A 315 -26.91 -7.43 22.50
CA LEU A 315 -28.23 -6.94 22.06
C LEU A 315 -29.31 -8.01 22.30
N VAL A 316 -29.05 -9.26 21.92
CA VAL A 316 -29.97 -10.38 22.14
C VAL A 316 -30.22 -10.59 23.63
N LEU A 317 -29.17 -10.61 24.45
CA LEU A 317 -29.29 -10.72 25.90
C LEU A 317 -30.07 -9.56 26.52
N PHE A 318 -29.80 -8.34 26.06
CA PHE A 318 -30.52 -7.14 26.47
C PHE A 318 -32.00 -7.22 26.13
N VAL A 319 -32.33 -7.59 24.89
CA VAL A 319 -33.72 -7.77 24.45
C VAL A 319 -34.41 -8.87 25.27
N GLN A 320 -33.72 -9.99 25.49
CA GLN A 320 -34.24 -11.08 26.33
C GLN A 320 -34.48 -10.62 27.77
N GLN A 321 -33.54 -9.88 28.35
CA GLN A 321 -33.66 -9.31 29.68
C GLN A 321 -34.84 -8.31 29.74
N ARG A 322 -34.97 -7.42 28.77
CA ARG A 322 -36.11 -6.49 28.66
C ARG A 322 -37.43 -7.24 28.56
N ARG A 323 -37.50 -8.28 27.73
CA ARG A 323 -38.70 -9.14 27.60
C ARG A 323 -39.02 -9.87 28.91
N ARG A 324 -37.99 -10.38 29.63
CA ARG A 324 -38.17 -11.02 30.95
C ARG A 324 -38.71 -10.01 31.97
N LEU A 325 -38.09 -8.83 32.05
CA LEU A 325 -38.54 -7.75 32.95
C LEU A 325 -39.95 -7.28 32.61
N ALA A 326 -40.29 -7.14 31.31
CA ALA A 326 -41.65 -6.81 30.89
C ALA A 326 -42.66 -7.89 31.31
N LYS A 327 -42.31 -9.18 31.14
CA LYS A 327 -43.17 -10.29 31.61
C LYS A 327 -43.30 -10.30 33.13
N HIS A 328 -42.24 -10.02 33.88
CA HIS A 328 -42.31 -9.92 35.35
C HIS A 328 -43.17 -8.73 35.79
N ARG A 329 -43.02 -7.55 35.13
CA ARG A 329 -43.86 -6.37 35.41
C ARG A 329 -45.33 -6.64 35.12
N LEU A 330 -45.63 -7.36 34.03
CA LEU A 330 -47.01 -7.73 33.70
C LEU A 330 -47.58 -8.74 34.69
N ARG A 331 -46.78 -9.71 35.16
CA ARG A 331 -47.20 -10.65 36.23
C ARG A 331 -47.39 -9.91 37.55
N SER A 332 -46.43 -9.08 37.94
CA SER A 332 -46.52 -8.30 39.18
C SER A 332 -47.70 -7.31 39.16
N ARG A 333 -47.99 -6.69 37.98
CA ARG A 333 -49.20 -5.86 37.82
C ARG A 333 -50.47 -6.69 37.99
N ARG A 334 -50.57 -7.86 37.40
CA ARG A 334 -51.72 -8.76 37.57
C ARG A 334 -51.88 -9.22 39.01
N GLU A 335 -50.78 -9.54 39.69
CA GLU A 335 -50.77 -9.88 41.12
C GLU A 335 -51.16 -8.64 41.96
N LEU A 336 -50.66 -7.44 41.62
CA LEU A 336 -51.02 -6.20 42.27
C LEU A 336 -52.51 -5.84 42.02
N GLU A 337 -53.00 -6.02 40.77
CA GLU A 337 -54.41 -5.81 40.43
C GLU A 337 -55.33 -6.78 41.19
N THR A 338 -54.90 -8.02 41.38
CA THR A 338 -55.66 -8.98 42.22
C THR A 338 -55.62 -8.60 43.71
N LEU A 339 -54.42 -8.17 44.19
CA LEU A 339 -54.28 -7.65 45.57
C LEU A 339 -55.00 -6.30 45.77
N LEU A 340 -54.90 -5.40 44.78
CA LEU A 340 -55.64 -4.13 44.85
C LEU A 340 -57.15 -4.31 44.77
N LYS A 341 -57.66 -5.31 44.02
CA LYS A 341 -59.08 -5.68 44.05
C LYS A 341 -59.49 -6.27 45.41
N GLN A 342 -58.60 -7.00 46.06
CA GLN A 342 -58.82 -7.50 47.42
C GLN A 342 -58.71 -6.36 48.46
N HIS A 343 -57.73 -5.46 48.34
CA HIS A 343 -57.57 -4.33 49.27
C HIS A 343 -58.41 -3.12 48.93
N ALA A 344 -58.90 -2.94 47.68
CA ALA A 344 -59.89 -1.87 47.37
C ALA A 344 -61.25 -2.03 48.02
N GLN A 345 -61.52 -3.23 48.52
CA GLN A 345 -62.65 -3.45 49.42
C GLN A 345 -62.36 -3.00 50.87
N GLU A 346 -61.09 -2.97 51.28
CA GLU A 346 -60.70 -2.55 52.64
C GLU A 346 -60.30 -1.06 52.74
N LEU A 347 -59.97 -0.38 51.60
CA LEU A 347 -59.40 0.96 51.58
C LEU A 347 -60.37 2.06 51.08
N ARG A 348 -61.66 1.81 51.17
CA ARG A 348 -62.67 2.93 51.05
C ARG A 348 -62.64 3.90 52.21
N THR A 349 -61.70 3.73 53.12
CA THR A 349 -61.62 4.54 54.35
C THR A 349 -60.27 5.19 54.64
N ALA A 350 -59.50 5.52 53.66
CA ALA A 350 -58.29 6.36 53.91
C ALA A 350 -57.96 7.25 52.71
N GLN A 351 -58.74 8.34 52.63
CA GLN A 351 -58.38 9.52 51.84
C GLN A 351 -57.48 10.37 52.73
N ASP A 352 -56.23 10.52 52.32
CA ASP A 352 -55.40 11.71 52.53
C ASP A 352 -53.90 11.36 52.23
N GLY A 353 -53.32 12.03 51.29
CA GLY A 353 -51.88 11.95 51.08
C GLY A 353 -51.40 12.28 49.66
N LEU A 354 -51.77 13.40 49.12
CA LEU A 354 -51.17 13.94 47.90
C LEU A 354 -50.27 15.11 48.29
N LEU A 355 -48.98 14.91 48.17
CA LEU A 355 -47.98 15.98 47.90
C LEU A 355 -46.55 15.43 48.07
N GLN A 356 -45.99 14.86 47.03
CA GLN A 356 -44.52 14.87 46.85
C GLN A 356 -44.09 14.12 45.56
N ALA A 357 -44.16 14.80 44.46
CA ALA A 357 -43.50 14.32 43.23
C ALA A 357 -43.19 15.47 42.29
N ALA A 358 -42.28 16.33 42.69
CA ALA A 358 -41.81 17.40 41.80
C ALA A 358 -40.30 17.63 41.75
N THR A 359 -39.46 16.70 42.26
CA THR A 359 -38.01 16.97 42.39
C THR A 359 -37.08 16.05 41.64
N ASP A 360 -37.59 15.05 40.88
CA ASP A 360 -36.67 14.07 40.26
C ASP A 360 -36.46 14.17 38.74
N ALA A 361 -37.00 15.21 38.09
CA ALA A 361 -36.85 15.37 36.63
C ALA A 361 -35.52 16.03 36.19
N ASP A 362 -34.78 16.67 37.10
CA ASP A 362 -33.65 17.55 36.74
C ASP A 362 -32.26 16.84 36.66
N SER A 363 -32.17 15.64 37.23
CA SER A 363 -30.86 14.93 37.29
C SER A 363 -30.51 14.07 36.06
N GLY A 364 -31.47 13.79 35.19
CA GLY A 364 -31.27 12.93 34.00
C GLY A 364 -30.60 13.65 32.82
N LEU A 365 -30.95 14.94 32.65
CA LEU A 365 -30.46 15.72 31.50
C LEU A 365 -28.96 16.05 31.61
N SER A 366 -28.51 16.39 32.80
CA SER A 366 -27.11 16.77 33.04
C SER A 366 -26.13 15.62 32.80
N ARG A 367 -26.47 14.37 33.14
CA ARG A 367 -25.61 13.20 32.89
C ARG A 367 -25.48 12.87 31.42
N SER A 368 -26.53 13.02 30.63
CA SER A 368 -26.49 12.71 29.20
C SER A 368 -25.62 13.68 28.39
N LEU A 369 -25.56 14.95 28.82
CA LEU A 369 -24.75 15.98 28.17
C LEU A 369 -23.23 15.79 28.39
N GLU A 370 -22.82 15.28 29.57
CA GLU A 370 -21.39 15.09 29.91
C GLU A 370 -20.64 14.06 29.04
N HIS A 371 -21.35 13.09 28.47
CA HIS A 371 -20.76 12.04 27.66
C HIS A 371 -20.68 12.35 26.15
N LEU A 372 -21.10 13.54 25.72
CA LEU A 372 -21.01 13.94 24.33
C LEU A 372 -19.58 14.34 23.96
N PRO A 373 -19.03 13.87 22.83
CA PRO A 373 -17.67 14.21 22.37
C PRO A 373 -17.54 15.67 21.94
N GLN A 374 -18.65 16.38 21.80
CA GLN A 374 -18.74 17.77 21.40
C GLN A 374 -19.02 18.66 22.61
N GLY A 375 -18.52 19.90 22.58
CA GLY A 375 -18.92 20.91 23.55
C GLY A 375 -20.36 21.31 23.29
N VAL A 376 -21.24 21.20 24.28
CA VAL A 376 -22.66 21.56 24.17
C VAL A 376 -23.02 22.62 25.19
N VAL A 377 -23.81 23.60 24.75
CA VAL A 377 -24.41 24.61 25.62
C VAL A 377 -25.88 24.79 25.26
N VAL A 378 -26.72 24.90 26.28
CA VAL A 378 -28.17 25.12 26.18
C VAL A 378 -28.51 26.44 26.87
N ILE A 379 -29.29 27.26 26.20
CA ILE A 379 -29.79 28.54 26.70
C ILE A 379 -31.32 28.59 26.60
N ASP A 380 -31.93 29.34 27.50
CA ASP A 380 -33.38 29.62 27.47
C ASP A 380 -33.74 30.72 26.46
N ARG A 381 -35.07 31.06 26.40
CA ARG A 381 -35.57 32.12 25.50
C ARG A 381 -35.06 33.51 25.87
N GLU A 382 -34.69 33.74 27.14
CA GLU A 382 -34.11 34.98 27.65
C GLU A 382 -32.57 35.02 27.40
N LEU A 383 -32.02 34.03 26.65
CA LEU A 383 -30.62 33.87 26.33
C LEU A 383 -29.72 33.67 27.57
N ARG A 384 -30.24 32.97 28.59
CA ARG A 384 -29.51 32.61 29.80
C ARG A 384 -29.10 31.16 29.77
N LEU A 385 -27.97 30.84 30.36
CA LEU A 385 -27.43 29.48 30.44
C LEU A 385 -28.36 28.57 31.25
N VAL A 386 -28.71 27.44 30.66
CA VAL A 386 -29.51 26.38 31.28
C VAL A 386 -28.64 25.17 31.60
N ALA A 387 -27.87 24.72 30.63
CA ALA A 387 -26.99 23.54 30.75
C ALA A 387 -25.80 23.63 29.81
N TRP A 388 -24.74 22.93 30.16
CA TRP A 388 -23.54 22.76 29.36
C TRP A 388 -22.82 21.49 29.81
N ASN A 389 -21.87 20.99 28.97
CA ASN A 389 -21.00 19.91 29.37
C ASN A 389 -19.57 20.39 29.61
N SER A 390 -18.74 19.55 30.26
CA SER A 390 -17.33 19.84 30.54
C SER A 390 -16.54 20.15 29.26
N ARG A 391 -16.88 19.48 28.14
CA ARG A 391 -16.23 19.71 26.86
C ARG A 391 -16.41 21.13 26.32
N TYR A 392 -17.54 21.77 26.59
CA TYR A 392 -17.76 23.18 26.24
C TYR A 392 -16.85 24.12 27.04
N LEU A 393 -16.65 23.84 28.34
CA LEU A 393 -15.73 24.61 29.17
C LEU A 393 -14.29 24.49 28.71
N GLU A 394 -13.86 23.28 28.37
CA GLU A 394 -12.52 22.98 27.87
C GLU A 394 -12.22 23.65 26.53
N LEU A 395 -13.13 23.56 25.57
CA LEU A 395 -12.96 24.13 24.23
C LEU A 395 -12.76 25.65 24.25
N PHE A 396 -13.41 26.34 25.18
CA PHE A 396 -13.30 27.80 25.30
C PHE A 396 -12.46 28.25 26.47
N ARG A 397 -11.96 27.31 27.31
CA ARG A 397 -11.19 27.60 28.52
C ARG A 397 -11.88 28.66 29.39
N PHE A 398 -13.19 28.48 29.65
CA PHE A 398 -13.92 29.38 30.51
C PHE A 398 -13.50 29.17 31.97
N PRO A 399 -13.32 30.26 32.74
CA PRO A 399 -13.22 30.17 34.19
C PRO A 399 -14.50 29.61 34.80
N GLN A 400 -14.38 28.75 35.80
CA GLN A 400 -15.54 28.13 36.46
C GLN A 400 -16.55 29.16 37.03
N ASP A 401 -16.06 30.32 37.44
CA ASP A 401 -16.88 31.40 38.00
C ASP A 401 -17.75 32.11 36.93
N LEU A 402 -17.36 32.02 35.66
CA LEU A 402 -18.05 32.67 34.56
C LEU A 402 -19.28 31.89 34.12
N VAL A 403 -19.29 30.57 34.28
CA VAL A 403 -20.32 29.69 33.72
C VAL A 403 -21.23 29.17 34.84
N ARG A 404 -22.39 29.81 34.98
CA ARG A 404 -23.39 29.45 35.98
C ARG A 404 -24.77 29.46 35.35
N VAL A 405 -25.66 28.59 35.81
CA VAL A 405 -27.08 28.58 35.38
C VAL A 405 -27.71 29.95 35.59
N GLY A 406 -28.49 30.40 34.62
CA GLY A 406 -29.17 31.71 34.64
C GLY A 406 -28.29 32.89 34.21
N ARG A 407 -27.01 32.69 33.94
CA ARG A 407 -26.11 33.75 33.45
C ARG A 407 -26.41 34.09 31.98
N PRO A 408 -26.44 35.38 31.58
CA PRO A 408 -26.61 35.76 30.18
C PRO A 408 -25.46 35.23 29.31
N ILE A 409 -25.77 34.63 28.16
CA ILE A 409 -24.77 34.10 27.21
C ILE A 409 -23.88 35.23 26.65
N GLU A 410 -24.35 36.47 26.66
CA GLU A 410 -23.59 37.64 26.25
C GLU A 410 -22.28 37.79 27.02
N GLU A 411 -22.25 37.49 28.32
CA GLU A 411 -21.04 37.57 29.13
C GLU A 411 -19.97 36.59 28.66
N LEU A 412 -20.35 35.39 28.22
CA LEU A 412 -19.45 34.40 27.62
C LEU A 412 -18.95 34.86 26.26
N PHE A 413 -19.83 35.46 25.45
CA PHE A 413 -19.38 36.03 24.17
C PHE A 413 -18.44 37.20 24.39
N ARG A 414 -18.66 38.06 25.37
CA ARG A 414 -17.80 39.17 25.74
C ARG A 414 -16.41 38.68 26.22
N PHE A 415 -16.41 37.62 27.01
CA PHE A 415 -15.17 36.97 27.44
C PHE A 415 -14.38 36.42 26.24
N ASN A 416 -15.05 35.73 25.30
CA ASN A 416 -14.44 35.20 24.10
C ASN A 416 -13.99 36.32 23.14
N ALA A 417 -14.72 37.39 23.02
CA ALA A 417 -14.40 38.54 22.19
C ALA A 417 -13.09 39.23 22.62
N ARG A 418 -12.92 39.41 23.95
CA ARG A 418 -11.66 39.97 24.53
C ARG A 418 -10.43 39.13 24.24
N ARG A 419 -10.62 37.85 23.89
CA ARG A 419 -9.56 36.89 23.54
C ARG A 419 -9.42 36.67 22.03
N GLY A 420 -10.04 37.53 21.21
CA GLY A 420 -9.98 37.46 19.76
C GLY A 420 -10.82 36.32 19.11
N LEU A 421 -11.56 35.54 19.92
CA LEU A 421 -12.25 34.34 19.42
C LEU A 421 -13.57 34.61 18.68
N LEU A 422 -13.94 35.86 18.47
CA LEU A 422 -15.18 36.24 17.76
C LEU A 422 -14.94 36.77 16.34
N GLY A 423 -13.70 36.77 15.85
CA GLY A 423 -13.31 37.28 14.55
C GLY A 423 -13.01 38.78 14.55
N PRO A 424 -12.50 39.34 13.42
CA PRO A 424 -12.10 40.73 13.31
C PRO A 424 -13.31 41.67 13.35
N GLY A 425 -13.12 42.84 14.00
CA GLY A 425 -14.11 43.89 14.08
C GLY A 425 -14.41 44.37 15.52
N PRO A 426 -15.21 45.42 15.69
CA PRO A 426 -15.60 45.93 17.00
C PRO A 426 -16.30 44.86 17.84
N VAL A 427 -15.87 44.70 19.08
CA VAL A 427 -16.31 43.64 20.00
C VAL A 427 -17.83 43.66 20.19
N ASP A 428 -18.41 44.81 20.41
CA ASP A 428 -19.84 44.95 20.68
C ASP A 428 -20.70 44.59 19.45
N GLU A 429 -20.27 44.93 18.24
CA GLU A 429 -20.95 44.53 17.02
C GLU A 429 -20.91 43.02 16.77
N ALA A 430 -19.78 42.39 17.11
CA ALA A 430 -19.62 40.93 16.97
C ALA A 430 -20.51 40.18 17.95
N ILE A 431 -20.71 40.70 19.16
CA ILE A 431 -21.59 40.16 20.18
C ILE A 431 -23.07 40.35 19.75
N GLU A 432 -23.45 41.57 19.33
CA GLU A 432 -24.80 41.87 18.89
C GLU A 432 -25.25 40.99 17.71
N ARG A 433 -24.37 40.80 16.71
CA ARG A 433 -24.67 39.88 15.59
C ARG A 433 -24.99 38.48 16.05
N ARG A 434 -24.31 37.98 17.07
CA ARG A 434 -24.53 36.62 17.61
C ARG A 434 -25.81 36.55 18.43
N LEU A 435 -26.06 37.55 19.26
CA LEU A 435 -27.29 37.62 20.04
C LEU A 435 -28.53 37.73 19.14
N ASN A 436 -28.47 38.58 18.10
CA ASN A 436 -29.54 38.72 17.12
C ASN A 436 -29.79 37.42 16.35
N HIS A 437 -28.74 36.68 16.08
CA HIS A 437 -28.87 35.37 15.45
C HIS A 437 -29.58 34.37 16.37
N LEU A 438 -29.23 34.28 17.63
CA LEU A 438 -29.91 33.43 18.61
C LEU A 438 -31.38 33.85 18.81
N ARG A 439 -31.66 35.15 18.86
CA ARG A 439 -33.03 35.69 18.91
C ARG A 439 -33.87 35.37 17.68
N SER A 440 -33.22 35.21 16.51
CA SER A 440 -33.92 34.87 15.28
C SER A 440 -34.55 33.47 15.27
N GLY A 441 -34.10 32.59 16.16
CA GLY A 441 -34.59 31.21 16.26
C GLY A 441 -34.30 30.35 15.02
N ARG A 442 -33.35 30.74 14.16
CA ARG A 442 -33.02 29.98 12.96
C ARG A 442 -31.87 29.00 13.23
N PRO A 443 -31.98 27.75 12.80
CA PRO A 443 -30.87 26.83 12.89
C PRO A 443 -29.71 27.33 12.05
N HIS A 444 -28.47 27.09 12.51
CA HIS A 444 -27.26 27.46 11.78
C HIS A 444 -26.16 26.43 11.92
N MET A 445 -25.34 26.39 10.90
CA MET A 445 -24.08 25.65 10.91
C MET A 445 -23.00 26.56 10.30
N ARG A 446 -21.89 26.69 11.01
CA ARG A 446 -20.73 27.45 10.52
C ARG A 446 -19.44 26.86 11.05
N GLU A 447 -18.38 27.14 10.35
CA GLU A 447 -17.02 26.85 10.79
C GLU A 447 -16.37 28.15 11.32
N SER A 448 -15.53 28.00 12.32
CA SER A 448 -14.75 29.10 12.89
C SER A 448 -13.34 28.61 13.19
N GLU A 449 -12.37 29.25 12.61
CA GLU A 449 -10.95 29.00 12.89
C GLU A 449 -10.47 29.96 13.99
N LYS A 450 -9.80 29.41 15.00
CA LYS A 450 -9.18 30.16 16.08
C LYS A 450 -7.75 30.53 15.70
N ASP A 451 -7.17 31.51 16.40
CA ASP A 451 -5.80 31.96 16.19
C ASP A 451 -4.74 30.87 16.46
N ASP A 452 -5.08 29.84 17.23
CA ASP A 452 -4.24 28.66 17.47
C ASP A 452 -4.34 27.58 16.38
N GLY A 453 -5.09 27.85 15.29
CA GLY A 453 -5.29 26.92 14.18
C GLY A 453 -6.38 25.87 14.42
N THR A 454 -7.08 25.88 15.55
CA THR A 454 -8.20 24.98 15.82
C THR A 454 -9.41 25.37 14.99
N VAL A 455 -9.98 24.46 14.22
CA VAL A 455 -11.20 24.68 13.44
C VAL A 455 -12.38 24.05 14.16
N LEU A 456 -13.34 24.89 14.54
CA LEU A 456 -14.56 24.46 15.19
C LEU A 456 -15.74 24.49 14.22
N GLU A 457 -16.47 23.40 14.13
CA GLU A 457 -17.81 23.37 13.55
C GLU A 457 -18.83 23.73 14.65
N ILE A 458 -19.63 24.73 14.38
CA ILE A 458 -20.62 25.27 15.31
C ILE A 458 -21.98 24.99 14.71
N ARG A 459 -22.81 24.20 15.40
CA ARG A 459 -24.18 23.90 15.02
C ARG A 459 -25.15 24.38 16.11
N GLY A 460 -26.09 25.20 15.73
CA GLY A 460 -27.11 25.71 16.63
C GLY A 460 -28.50 25.36 16.15
N ASN A 461 -29.34 24.83 17.07
CA ASN A 461 -30.73 24.50 16.80
C ASN A 461 -31.65 25.14 17.86
N PRO A 462 -32.77 25.72 17.43
CA PRO A 462 -33.79 26.22 18.38
C PRO A 462 -34.48 25.06 19.11
N LEU A 463 -34.81 25.28 20.35
CA LEU A 463 -35.59 24.36 21.17
C LEU A 463 -37.09 24.70 21.09
N PRO A 464 -38.00 23.72 21.29
CA PRO A 464 -39.46 23.93 21.21
C PRO A 464 -39.99 24.96 22.18
N ASP A 465 -39.33 25.15 23.32
CA ASP A 465 -39.66 26.11 24.37
C ASP A 465 -39.15 27.54 24.11
N GLY A 466 -38.48 27.76 22.95
CA GLY A 466 -37.93 29.04 22.56
C GLY A 466 -36.48 29.27 23.00
N GLY A 467 -35.86 28.29 23.65
CA GLY A 467 -34.42 28.25 23.93
C GLY A 467 -33.60 27.84 22.73
N PHE A 468 -32.27 27.66 22.94
CA PHE A 468 -31.35 27.31 21.88
C PHE A 468 -30.29 26.33 22.37
N VAL A 469 -29.99 25.30 21.59
CA VAL A 469 -28.85 24.39 21.84
C VAL A 469 -27.79 24.61 20.79
N THR A 470 -26.56 24.77 21.24
CA THR A 470 -25.40 24.91 20.34
C THR A 470 -24.38 23.85 20.67
N SER A 471 -23.92 23.12 19.65
CA SER A 471 -22.81 22.16 19.73
C SER A 471 -21.56 22.69 19.02
N TYR A 472 -20.41 22.34 19.55
CA TYR A 472 -19.09 22.75 19.08
C TYR A 472 -18.23 21.49 18.89
N ALA A 473 -17.93 21.15 17.66
CA ALA A 473 -17.08 20.03 17.32
C ALA A 473 -15.72 20.51 16.81
N ASP A 474 -14.64 19.97 17.33
CA ASP A 474 -13.32 20.20 16.79
C ASP A 474 -13.12 19.34 15.53
N ILE A 475 -13.01 19.99 14.38
CA ILE A 475 -12.83 19.36 13.08
C ILE A 475 -11.45 19.64 12.47
N THR A 476 -10.49 20.06 13.29
CA THR A 476 -9.14 20.45 12.84
C THR A 476 -8.44 19.32 12.09
N SER A 477 -8.47 18.11 12.63
CA SER A 477 -7.87 16.93 12.00
C SER A 477 -8.49 16.60 10.64
N TYR A 478 -9.81 16.71 10.53
CA TYR A 478 -10.55 16.52 9.28
C TYR A 478 -10.16 17.57 8.22
N LYS A 479 -10.06 18.84 8.63
CA LYS A 479 -9.69 19.95 7.72
C LYS A 479 -8.25 19.83 7.23
N ASN A 480 -7.34 19.41 8.09
CA ASN A 480 -5.95 19.20 7.70
C ASN A 480 -5.82 18.06 6.71
N ALA A 481 -6.46 16.93 6.96
CA ALA A 481 -6.50 15.81 6.01
C ALA A 481 -7.13 16.20 4.65
N ALA A 482 -8.20 17.00 4.66
CA ALA A 482 -8.83 17.47 3.43
C ALA A 482 -7.93 18.44 2.64
N ARG A 483 -7.13 19.31 3.32
CA ARG A 483 -6.16 20.20 2.66
C ARG A 483 -5.02 19.39 2.04
N GLU A 484 -4.52 18.38 2.75
CA GLU A 484 -3.46 17.51 2.28
C GLU A 484 -3.88 16.70 1.04
N LEU A 485 -5.09 16.14 1.07
CA LEU A 485 -5.68 15.46 -0.10
C LEU A 485 -5.83 16.39 -1.30
N ARG A 486 -6.22 17.64 -1.07
CA ARG A 486 -6.38 18.62 -2.14
C ARG A 486 -5.04 19.01 -2.76
N SER A 487 -4.02 19.23 -1.94
CA SER A 487 -2.67 19.54 -2.42
C SER A 487 -2.06 18.36 -3.21
N LEU A 488 -2.33 17.13 -2.81
CA LEU A 488 -1.94 15.93 -3.55
C LEU A 488 -2.65 15.82 -4.90
N ALA A 489 -3.95 16.13 -4.94
CA ALA A 489 -4.74 16.14 -6.16
C ALA A 489 -4.22 17.21 -7.15
N ASP A 490 -3.99 18.44 -6.69
CA ASP A 490 -3.45 19.54 -7.49
C ASP A 490 -2.06 19.20 -8.05
N ALA A 491 -1.19 18.57 -7.23
CA ALA A 491 0.12 18.12 -7.66
C ALA A 491 0.06 17.00 -8.72
N LEU A 492 -0.94 16.11 -8.60
CA LEU A 492 -1.17 15.04 -9.57
C LEU A 492 -1.69 15.59 -10.90
N GLU A 493 -2.63 16.54 -10.84
CA GLU A 493 -3.16 17.23 -12.05
C GLU A 493 -2.06 17.98 -12.80
N HIS A 494 -1.18 18.68 -12.07
CA HIS A 494 -0.05 19.38 -12.67
C HIS A 494 0.91 18.39 -13.37
N ARG A 495 1.22 17.26 -12.73
CA ARG A 495 2.09 16.23 -13.31
C ARG A 495 1.46 15.53 -14.52
N ILE A 496 0.13 15.35 -14.51
CA ILE A 496 -0.60 14.82 -15.67
C ILE A 496 -0.54 15.82 -16.83
N ALA A 497 -0.78 17.09 -16.57
CA ALA A 497 -0.72 18.15 -17.58
C ALA A 497 0.67 18.26 -18.21
N GLU A 498 1.74 18.22 -17.42
CA GLU A 498 3.12 18.22 -17.87
C GLU A 498 3.43 17.00 -18.76
N ARG A 499 3.07 15.80 -18.31
CA ARG A 499 3.24 14.58 -19.11
C ARG A 499 2.43 14.56 -20.40
N THR A 500 1.24 15.16 -20.38
CA THR A 500 0.40 15.25 -21.58
C THR A 500 1.02 16.22 -22.59
N HIS A 501 1.59 17.31 -22.09
CA HIS A 501 2.31 18.28 -22.92
C HIS A 501 3.55 17.67 -23.58
N ASP A 502 4.37 16.95 -22.79
CA ASP A 502 5.57 16.27 -23.29
C ASP A 502 5.22 15.20 -24.36
N LEU A 503 4.11 14.46 -24.15
CA LEU A 503 3.62 13.48 -25.11
C LEU A 503 3.10 14.13 -26.42
N GLU A 504 2.44 15.28 -26.31
CA GLU A 504 1.99 16.04 -27.49
C GLU A 504 3.16 16.63 -28.27
N GLU A 505 4.21 17.08 -27.58
CA GLU A 505 5.42 17.60 -28.19
C GLU A 505 6.21 16.48 -28.87
N ALA A 506 6.43 15.37 -28.20
CA ALA A 506 7.08 14.17 -28.77
C ALA A 506 6.30 13.59 -29.96
N ARG A 507 4.96 13.66 -29.93
CA ARG A 507 4.12 13.24 -31.04
C ARG A 507 4.26 14.18 -32.25
N ARG A 508 4.31 15.50 -32.04
CA ARG A 508 4.52 16.49 -33.11
C ARG A 508 5.91 16.34 -33.75
N GLU A 509 6.92 16.05 -32.95
CA GLU A 509 8.27 15.77 -33.46
C GLU A 509 8.31 14.48 -34.29
N ALA A 510 7.59 13.44 -33.87
CA ALA A 510 7.48 12.16 -34.60
C ALA A 510 6.59 12.26 -35.87
N GLU A 511 5.68 13.23 -35.95
CA GLU A 511 4.86 13.48 -37.15
C GLU A 511 5.58 14.39 -38.17
N GLN A 512 6.71 15.05 -37.77
CA GLN A 512 7.54 15.91 -38.62
C GLN A 512 8.83 15.23 -39.11
N ALA A 513 9.15 14.02 -38.62
CA ALA A 513 10.27 13.18 -39.05
C ALA A 513 9.81 12.08 -40.03
#